data_efec1f8355930848b8b5e029c294e18b
#
_entry.id   efec1f8355930848b8b5e029c294e18b
#
_cell.length_a   1.000
_cell.length_b   1.000
_cell.length_c   1.000
_cell.angle_alpha   90.00
_cell.angle_beta   90.00
_cell.angle_gamma   90.00
#
_symmetry.space_group_name_H-M   'P 1'
#
loop_
_entity.id
_entity.type
_entity.pdbx_description
1 polymer ?
#
loop_
_entity_poly.entity_id
_entity_poly.type
_entity_poly.pdbx_seq_one_letter_code
_entity_poly.pdbx_strand_id
1 'polypeptide(L)'
;MIRVLYILIVSLLISESNDYADYYFGSWPFNPNKEQIVGSSIIPDCTQDKKEALCECSLNKDCQSGNCFSSPRVGRYCLQGEGTIFPEVILQDQFRDQVNLYDFAGHGKLILIEFSTAWCRPCQELADWFSNDVPTITENRNWKKEYNILKELVSNNEIYFINIMLQDSYKDPASSESLEDWFQMYSDDNIPILADKDGAVWNWVRPSGYPTVILLNDKMEVVQFSTRGWHEAFNYVSQLDWQKESK
;
A
#
# COMPACT_ATOMS: atom_id res chain seq x y z
N MET A 1 64.55 40.49 -12.51
CA MET A 1 64.21 39.09 -12.25
C MET A 1 62.87 39.03 -11.54
N ILE A 2 61.81 38.80 -12.33
CA ILE A 2 60.43 38.74 -11.82
C ILE A 2 60.14 37.24 -11.61
N ARG A 3 59.93 36.84 -10.33
CA ARG A 3 59.46 35.49 -10.02
C ARG A 3 57.93 35.47 -10.13
N VAL A 4 57.47 34.74 -11.15
CA VAL A 4 56.02 34.43 -11.29
C VAL A 4 55.69 33.27 -10.37
N LEU A 5 54.82 33.55 -9.39
CA LEU A 5 54.28 32.56 -8.45
C LEU A 5 53.07 31.89 -9.10
N TYR A 6 53.20 30.63 -9.53
CA TYR A 6 52.05 29.82 -9.97
C TYR A 6 51.28 29.32 -8.75
N ILE A 7 50.10 29.88 -8.55
CA ILE A 7 49.15 29.34 -7.58
C ILE A 7 48.39 28.23 -8.31
N LEU A 8 48.70 26.97 -7.97
CA LEU A 8 47.89 25.82 -8.35
C LEU A 8 46.61 25.84 -7.50
N ILE A 9 45.52 26.26 -8.11
CA ILE A 9 44.17 26.08 -7.54
C ILE A 9 43.77 24.62 -7.81
N VAL A 10 43.97 23.77 -6.80
CA VAL A 10 43.40 22.43 -6.80
C VAL A 10 41.92 22.60 -6.49
N SER A 11 41.09 22.56 -7.51
CA SER A 11 39.64 22.44 -7.36
C SER A 11 39.34 21.05 -6.77
N LEU A 12 39.19 20.95 -5.47
CA LEU A 12 38.53 19.83 -4.85
C LEU A 12 37.07 19.86 -5.34
N LEU A 13 36.77 19.03 -6.31
CA LEU A 13 35.40 18.59 -6.58
C LEU A 13 35.01 17.75 -5.38
N ILE A 14 34.45 18.43 -4.36
CA ILE A 14 33.63 17.75 -3.36
C ILE A 14 32.40 17.30 -4.14
N SER A 15 32.38 16.04 -4.54
CA SER A 15 31.15 15.35 -4.85
C SER A 15 30.36 15.37 -3.53
N GLU A 16 29.46 16.34 -3.39
CA GLU A 16 28.37 16.19 -2.42
C GLU A 16 27.61 14.93 -2.86
N SER A 17 28.00 13.78 -2.30
CA SER A 17 27.06 12.69 -2.19
C SER A 17 25.91 13.27 -1.36
N ASN A 18 24.78 13.51 -1.99
CA ASN A 18 23.52 13.68 -1.30
C ASN A 18 23.19 12.36 -0.58
N ASP A 19 23.95 12.03 0.46
CA ASP A 19 23.54 11.13 1.51
C ASP A 19 22.52 11.87 2.39
N TYR A 20 21.41 12.32 1.79
CA TYR A 20 20.17 12.34 2.50
C TYR A 20 19.84 10.86 2.67
N ALA A 21 20.20 10.31 3.83
CA ALA A 21 19.63 9.08 4.29
C ALA A 21 18.11 9.27 4.19
N ASP A 22 17.48 8.52 3.28
CA ASP A 22 16.05 8.54 3.05
C ASP A 22 15.38 7.90 4.28
N TYR A 23 15.37 8.64 5.39
CA TYR A 23 14.68 8.28 6.62
C TYR A 23 13.35 8.99 6.64
N TYR A 24 12.30 8.22 6.52
CA TYR A 24 10.96 8.69 6.85
C TYR A 24 10.86 8.95 8.36
N PHE A 25 10.16 9.99 8.76
CA PHE A 25 9.96 10.31 10.17
C PHE A 25 9.28 9.15 10.91
N GLY A 26 8.36 8.45 10.22
CA GLY A 26 7.69 7.24 10.73
C GLY A 26 8.59 5.99 10.78
N SER A 27 9.89 6.11 10.46
CA SER A 27 10.81 4.96 10.41
C SER A 27 10.37 3.83 9.44
N TRP A 28 9.68 4.20 8.37
CA TRP A 28 9.26 3.26 7.33
C TRP A 28 10.48 2.63 6.64
N PRO A 29 10.34 1.43 6.06
CA PRO A 29 11.45 0.78 5.38
C PRO A 29 11.90 1.59 4.16
N PHE A 30 13.13 1.36 3.73
CA PHE A 30 13.70 1.93 2.52
C PHE A 30 14.26 0.82 1.65
N ASN A 31 13.90 0.82 0.36
CA ASN A 31 14.43 -0.13 -0.62
C ASN A 31 15.36 0.59 -1.62
N PRO A 32 16.68 0.40 -1.51
CA PRO A 32 17.64 1.03 -2.42
C PRO A 32 17.56 0.49 -3.86
N ASN A 33 16.85 -0.62 -4.08
CA ASN A 33 16.69 -1.27 -5.37
C ASN A 33 15.29 -1.10 -5.98
N LYS A 34 14.46 -0.22 -5.42
CA LYS A 34 13.07 -0.02 -5.87
C LYS A 34 12.93 0.32 -7.35
N GLU A 35 13.89 1.02 -7.92
CA GLU A 35 13.96 1.36 -9.37
C GLU A 35 14.00 0.14 -10.30
N GLN A 36 14.31 -1.05 -9.76
CA GLN A 36 14.33 -2.30 -10.53
C GLN A 36 12.94 -2.93 -10.64
N ILE A 37 11.97 -2.46 -9.87
CA ILE A 37 10.59 -2.94 -9.90
C ILE A 37 9.84 -2.21 -11.01
N VAL A 38 9.41 -2.95 -12.02
CA VAL A 38 8.62 -2.39 -13.11
C VAL A 38 7.15 -2.58 -12.78
N GLY A 39 6.52 -1.52 -12.26
CA GLY A 39 5.12 -1.53 -11.87
C GLY A 39 4.15 -1.66 -13.05
N SER A 40 2.93 -2.08 -12.75
CA SER A 40 1.85 -2.06 -13.73
C SER A 40 1.48 -0.62 -14.09
N SER A 41 1.06 -0.41 -15.33
CA SER A 41 0.53 0.90 -15.74
C SER A 41 -0.80 1.17 -15.03
N ILE A 42 -0.98 2.41 -14.58
CA ILE A 42 -2.30 2.89 -14.12
C ILE A 42 -3.26 3.03 -15.30
N ILE A 43 -2.71 3.24 -16.51
CA ILE A 43 -3.47 3.30 -17.77
C ILE A 43 -3.23 2.00 -18.54
N PRO A 44 -4.21 1.08 -18.58
CA PRO A 44 -4.02 -0.23 -19.20
C PRO A 44 -4.08 -0.16 -20.72
N ASP A 45 -3.41 -1.11 -21.39
CA ASP A 45 -3.60 -1.38 -22.82
C ASP A 45 -4.83 -2.29 -23.03
N CYS A 46 -5.91 -1.69 -23.50
CA CYS A 46 -7.16 -2.39 -23.75
C CYS A 46 -7.32 -2.92 -25.20
N THR A 47 -6.26 -2.87 -26.01
CA THR A 47 -6.32 -3.28 -27.44
C THR A 47 -6.04 -4.76 -27.66
N GLN A 48 -5.55 -5.47 -26.62
CA GLN A 48 -5.19 -6.88 -26.69
C GLN A 48 -6.42 -7.80 -26.69
N ASP A 49 -6.30 -9.00 -27.27
CA ASP A 49 -7.35 -10.02 -27.29
C ASP A 49 -7.82 -10.41 -25.88
N LYS A 50 -6.85 -10.61 -24.95
CA LYS A 50 -7.10 -10.70 -23.52
C LYS A 50 -6.73 -9.40 -22.87
N LYS A 51 -7.74 -8.73 -22.36
CA LYS A 51 -7.65 -7.38 -21.82
C LYS A 51 -6.96 -7.36 -20.46
N GLU A 52 -6.13 -6.36 -20.27
CA GLU A 52 -5.53 -6.05 -18.98
C GLU A 52 -6.59 -5.65 -17.95
N ALA A 53 -6.17 -5.59 -16.69
CA ALA A 53 -7.00 -5.06 -15.62
C ALA A 53 -7.47 -3.64 -15.94
N LEU A 54 -8.64 -3.28 -15.40
CA LEU A 54 -9.33 -2.00 -15.59
C LEU A 54 -9.95 -1.79 -16.98
N CYS A 55 -9.65 -2.59 -17.98
CA CYS A 55 -10.31 -2.54 -19.28
C CYS A 55 -11.75 -3.02 -19.21
N GLU A 56 -12.62 -2.41 -20.02
CA GLU A 56 -14.02 -2.84 -20.14
C GLU A 56 -14.11 -4.28 -20.66
N CYS A 57 -14.99 -5.09 -20.07
CA CYS A 57 -15.21 -6.49 -20.43
C CYS A 57 -16.69 -6.86 -20.47
N SER A 58 -17.00 -7.95 -21.17
CA SER A 58 -18.34 -8.54 -21.19
C SER A 58 -18.37 -9.90 -20.49
N LEU A 59 -17.32 -10.68 -20.63
CA LEU A 59 -17.18 -12.03 -20.09
C LEU A 59 -15.84 -12.20 -19.38
N ASN A 60 -15.76 -13.15 -18.46
CA ASN A 60 -14.52 -13.46 -17.74
C ASN A 60 -13.36 -13.81 -18.68
N LYS A 61 -13.62 -14.51 -19.77
CA LYS A 61 -12.61 -14.88 -20.77
C LYS A 61 -11.96 -13.69 -21.50
N ASP A 62 -12.59 -12.51 -21.45
CA ASP A 62 -12.09 -11.29 -22.08
C ASP A 62 -10.90 -10.73 -21.29
N CYS A 63 -10.76 -11.11 -20.03
CA CYS A 63 -9.74 -10.60 -19.12
C CYS A 63 -8.53 -11.54 -19.01
N GLN A 64 -7.33 -10.98 -18.89
CA GLN A 64 -6.12 -11.73 -18.58
C GLN A 64 -6.24 -12.43 -17.23
N SER A 65 -6.81 -11.74 -16.22
CA SER A 65 -7.10 -12.30 -14.89
C SER A 65 -8.21 -13.35 -14.88
N GLY A 66 -8.95 -13.51 -15.99
CA GLY A 66 -10.13 -14.36 -16.03
C GLY A 66 -11.31 -13.85 -15.19
N ASN A 67 -11.30 -12.58 -14.77
CA ASN A 67 -12.31 -12.03 -13.89
C ASN A 67 -12.87 -10.68 -14.40
N CYS A 68 -14.06 -10.74 -14.99
CA CYS A 68 -14.82 -9.57 -15.43
C CYS A 68 -15.82 -9.17 -14.34
N PHE A 69 -15.45 -8.18 -13.54
CA PHE A 69 -16.24 -7.70 -12.41
C PHE A 69 -17.30 -6.67 -12.85
N SER A 70 -18.47 -6.72 -12.24
CA SER A 70 -19.55 -5.75 -12.48
C SER A 70 -19.69 -4.81 -11.29
N SER A 71 -19.36 -3.55 -11.50
CA SER A 71 -19.53 -2.48 -10.52
C SER A 71 -20.72 -1.59 -10.88
N PRO A 72 -21.62 -1.28 -9.94
CA PRO A 72 -22.70 -0.32 -10.18
C PRO A 72 -22.24 1.09 -10.52
N ARG A 73 -21.00 1.45 -10.14
CA ARG A 73 -20.45 2.81 -10.30
C ARG A 73 -19.70 3.00 -11.61
N VAL A 74 -18.94 1.98 -12.03
CA VAL A 74 -17.99 2.11 -13.16
C VAL A 74 -18.25 1.11 -14.30
N GLY A 75 -19.33 0.31 -14.21
CA GLY A 75 -19.64 -0.69 -15.24
C GLY A 75 -18.83 -1.98 -15.06
N ARG A 76 -18.65 -2.72 -16.16
CA ARG A 76 -17.93 -4.01 -16.14
C ARG A 76 -16.48 -3.80 -16.56
N TYR A 77 -15.56 -4.31 -15.77
CA TYR A 77 -14.12 -4.20 -16.05
C TYR A 77 -13.35 -5.43 -15.54
N CYS A 78 -12.19 -5.65 -16.13
CA CYS A 78 -11.29 -6.72 -15.70
C CYS A 78 -10.64 -6.36 -14.36
N LEU A 79 -10.70 -7.26 -13.38
CA LEU A 79 -9.99 -7.10 -12.10
C LEU A 79 -8.50 -7.38 -12.27
N GLN A 80 -7.74 -6.88 -11.30
CA GLN A 80 -6.34 -7.27 -11.11
C GLN A 80 -6.27 -8.78 -10.86
N GLY A 81 -5.27 -9.44 -11.44
CA GLY A 81 -5.00 -10.85 -11.23
C GLY A 81 -3.83 -11.09 -10.29
N GLU A 82 -3.70 -12.32 -9.79
CA GLU A 82 -2.50 -12.77 -9.11
C GLU A 82 -1.26 -12.55 -10.00
N GLY A 83 -0.15 -12.11 -9.41
CA GLY A 83 1.08 -11.77 -10.11
C GLY A 83 1.08 -10.39 -10.80
N THR A 84 -0.05 -9.65 -10.82
CA THR A 84 -0.04 -8.26 -11.29
C THR A 84 0.80 -7.41 -10.32
N ILE A 85 1.75 -6.64 -10.85
CA ILE A 85 2.59 -5.77 -10.01
C ILE A 85 1.80 -4.51 -9.65
N PHE A 86 1.76 -4.17 -8.36
CA PHE A 86 1.15 -2.93 -7.90
C PHE A 86 1.85 -1.72 -8.52
N PRO A 87 1.15 -0.64 -8.92
CA PRO A 87 1.79 0.50 -9.54
C PRO A 87 2.70 1.23 -8.55
N GLU A 88 3.78 1.82 -9.06
CA GLU A 88 4.60 2.72 -8.27
C GLU A 88 3.80 3.99 -7.96
N VAL A 89 3.66 4.30 -6.69
CA VAL A 89 3.01 5.51 -6.22
C VAL A 89 3.77 6.11 -5.04
N ILE A 90 3.82 7.43 -4.99
CA ILE A 90 4.37 8.21 -3.89
C ILE A 90 3.20 8.93 -3.24
N LEU A 91 2.95 8.65 -1.97
CA LEU A 91 1.84 9.21 -1.20
C LEU A 91 2.36 9.91 0.04
N GLN A 92 1.64 10.93 0.49
CA GLN A 92 1.99 11.63 1.72
C GLN A 92 1.48 10.85 2.94
N ASP A 93 2.33 10.70 3.96
CA ASP A 93 1.96 10.04 5.22
C ASP A 93 1.44 11.03 6.29
N GLN A 94 1.09 10.50 7.46
CA GLN A 94 0.62 11.26 8.63
C GLN A 94 1.68 12.21 9.21
N PHE A 95 2.95 12.05 8.86
CA PHE A 95 4.06 12.91 9.26
C PHE A 95 4.47 13.91 8.17
N ARG A 96 3.74 13.92 7.04
CA ARG A 96 3.95 14.75 5.86
C ARG A 96 5.13 14.32 4.98
N ASP A 97 5.70 13.15 5.20
CA ASP A 97 6.71 12.57 4.34
C ASP A 97 6.09 12.05 3.03
N GLN A 98 6.89 12.10 1.95
CA GLN A 98 6.51 11.52 0.65
C GLN A 98 7.01 10.08 0.59
N VAL A 99 6.14 9.15 0.90
CA VAL A 99 6.45 7.73 1.01
C VAL A 99 6.26 7.03 -0.33
N ASN A 100 7.32 6.44 -0.87
CA ASN A 100 7.21 5.56 -2.03
C ASN A 100 6.80 4.15 -1.57
N LEU A 101 5.67 3.64 -2.07
CA LEU A 101 5.21 2.30 -1.67
C LEU A 101 6.19 1.18 -2.04
N TYR A 102 7.07 1.39 -3.02
CA TYR A 102 8.09 0.41 -3.36
C TYR A 102 9.23 0.33 -2.34
N ASP A 103 9.29 1.25 -1.38
CA ASP A 103 10.20 1.15 -0.25
C ASP A 103 9.84 0.00 0.71
N PHE A 104 8.60 -0.49 0.67
CA PHE A 104 8.17 -1.68 1.42
C PHE A 104 8.53 -3.02 0.74
N ALA A 105 8.96 -2.98 -0.52
CA ALA A 105 9.38 -4.18 -1.26
C ALA A 105 10.83 -4.59 -0.95
N GLY A 106 11.17 -5.86 -1.24
CA GLY A 106 12.54 -6.37 -1.15
C GLY A 106 13.00 -6.72 0.26
N HIS A 107 12.11 -6.76 1.24
CA HIS A 107 12.41 -7.08 2.64
C HIS A 107 12.03 -8.53 3.03
N GLY A 108 11.57 -9.35 2.06
CA GLY A 108 11.12 -10.72 2.31
C GLY A 108 9.81 -10.80 3.09
N LYS A 109 9.02 -9.72 3.13
CA LYS A 109 7.78 -9.64 3.91
C LYS A 109 6.56 -9.51 3.01
N LEU A 110 5.43 -10.02 3.50
CA LEU A 110 4.13 -9.74 2.89
C LEU A 110 3.68 -8.32 3.23
N ILE A 111 2.91 -7.71 2.33
CA ILE A 111 2.42 -6.35 2.44
C ILE A 111 0.90 -6.37 2.32
N LEU A 112 0.21 -6.09 3.42
CA LEU A 112 -1.22 -5.84 3.44
C LEU A 112 -1.48 -4.36 3.20
N ILE A 113 -2.32 -4.04 2.21
CA ILE A 113 -2.75 -2.67 1.96
C ILE A 113 -4.25 -2.58 2.20
N GLU A 114 -4.65 -1.79 3.19
CA GLU A 114 -6.03 -1.42 3.44
C GLU A 114 -6.36 -0.12 2.71
N PHE A 115 -7.44 -0.13 1.95
CA PHE A 115 -8.07 1.08 1.41
C PHE A 115 -9.24 1.44 2.31
N SER A 116 -9.11 2.59 2.97
CA SER A 116 -10.05 3.06 3.97
C SER A 116 -10.64 4.43 3.62
N THR A 117 -11.61 4.84 4.42
CA THR A 117 -12.11 6.22 4.47
C THR A 117 -12.41 6.58 5.92
N ALA A 118 -12.23 7.85 6.31
CA ALA A 118 -12.40 8.25 7.69
C ALA A 118 -13.85 8.11 8.21
N TRP A 119 -14.84 8.13 7.32
CA TRP A 119 -16.26 7.92 7.67
C TRP A 119 -16.68 6.44 7.71
N CYS A 120 -15.83 5.51 7.35
CA CYS A 120 -16.14 4.08 7.29
C CYS A 120 -16.02 3.45 8.67
N ARG A 121 -17.14 3.12 9.30
CA ARG A 121 -17.15 2.54 10.63
C ARG A 121 -16.35 1.22 10.74
N PRO A 122 -16.46 0.23 9.83
CA PRO A 122 -15.63 -0.98 9.93
C PRO A 122 -14.14 -0.70 9.77
N CYS A 123 -13.73 0.38 9.05
CA CYS A 123 -12.34 0.80 8.96
C CYS A 123 -11.85 1.36 10.31
N GLN A 124 -12.68 2.18 10.97
CA GLN A 124 -12.42 2.69 12.34
C GLN A 124 -12.29 1.55 13.34
N GLU A 125 -13.21 0.57 13.30
CA GLU A 125 -13.18 -0.60 14.18
C GLU A 125 -11.92 -1.46 13.95
N LEU A 126 -11.44 -1.57 12.70
CA LEU A 126 -10.20 -2.28 12.38
C LEU A 126 -8.98 -1.51 12.89
N ALA A 127 -8.94 -0.20 12.70
CA ALA A 127 -7.88 0.65 13.24
C ALA A 127 -7.84 0.62 14.78
N ASP A 128 -8.98 0.72 15.44
CA ASP A 128 -9.11 0.58 16.90
C ASP A 128 -8.59 -0.77 17.41
N TRP A 129 -8.84 -1.83 16.64
CA TRP A 129 -8.37 -3.16 17.02
C TRP A 129 -6.85 -3.26 16.93
N PHE A 130 -6.22 -2.69 15.91
CA PHE A 130 -4.76 -2.66 15.80
C PHE A 130 -4.14 -1.78 16.90
N SER A 131 -4.60 -0.54 17.04
CA SER A 131 -3.93 0.51 17.81
C SER A 131 -4.33 0.56 19.29
N ASN A 132 -5.60 0.34 19.59
CA ASN A 132 -6.19 0.60 20.93
C ASN A 132 -6.66 -0.67 21.66
N ASP A 133 -6.43 -1.86 21.10
CA ASP A 133 -6.92 -3.14 21.65
C ASP A 133 -8.45 -3.22 21.80
N VAL A 134 -9.19 -2.41 21.04
CA VAL A 134 -10.66 -2.41 21.08
C VAL A 134 -11.22 -3.54 20.20
N PRO A 135 -11.87 -4.56 20.76
CA PRO A 135 -12.20 -5.78 20.02
C PRO A 135 -13.48 -5.70 19.17
N THR A 136 -14.06 -4.52 18.94
CA THR A 136 -15.37 -4.36 18.27
C THR A 136 -15.44 -5.06 16.92
N ILE A 137 -14.38 -4.95 16.11
CA ILE A 137 -14.31 -5.61 14.80
C ILE A 137 -14.39 -7.15 14.92
N THR A 138 -13.93 -7.72 16.02
CA THR A 138 -13.92 -9.18 16.25
C THR A 138 -15.34 -9.75 16.48
N GLU A 139 -16.33 -8.89 16.78
CA GLU A 139 -17.75 -9.25 16.88
C GLU A 139 -18.43 -9.31 15.50
N ASN A 140 -17.76 -8.85 14.46
CA ASN A 140 -18.27 -8.93 13.11
C ASN A 140 -18.42 -10.40 12.69
N ARG A 141 -19.60 -10.77 12.17
CA ARG A 141 -19.91 -12.14 11.73
C ARG A 141 -18.92 -12.74 10.74
N ASN A 142 -18.17 -11.90 10.06
CA ASN A 142 -17.17 -12.31 9.08
C ASN A 142 -15.75 -12.36 9.68
N TRP A 143 -15.59 -11.99 10.96
CA TRP A 143 -14.32 -12.13 11.66
C TRP A 143 -14.05 -13.58 11.98
N LYS A 144 -12.80 -14.01 11.84
CA LYS A 144 -12.34 -15.32 12.26
C LYS A 144 -11.29 -15.17 13.35
N LYS A 145 -11.30 -16.07 14.33
CA LYS A 145 -10.35 -16.02 15.44
C LYS A 145 -8.87 -16.11 14.98
N GLU A 146 -8.65 -16.81 13.88
CA GLU A 146 -7.34 -16.97 13.26
C GLU A 146 -6.72 -15.65 12.80
N TYR A 147 -7.55 -14.63 12.54
CA TYR A 147 -7.06 -13.30 12.14
C TYR A 147 -6.32 -12.57 13.26
N ASN A 148 -6.48 -13.00 14.52
CA ASN A 148 -5.81 -12.35 15.65
C ASN A 148 -4.28 -12.40 15.55
N ILE A 149 -3.70 -13.36 14.81
CA ILE A 149 -2.27 -13.42 14.54
C ILE A 149 -1.75 -12.18 13.80
N LEU A 150 -2.59 -11.55 12.98
CA LEU A 150 -2.18 -10.38 12.18
C LEU A 150 -1.66 -9.23 13.05
N LYS A 151 -2.28 -9.01 14.21
CA LYS A 151 -1.83 -7.97 15.14
C LYS A 151 -0.42 -8.25 15.66
N GLU A 152 -0.13 -9.50 16.01
CA GLU A 152 1.20 -9.91 16.44
C GLU A 152 2.23 -9.77 15.31
N LEU A 153 1.89 -10.21 14.10
CA LEU A 153 2.77 -10.12 12.93
C LEU A 153 3.12 -8.67 12.57
N VAL A 154 2.14 -7.75 12.64
CA VAL A 154 2.36 -6.32 12.40
C VAL A 154 3.21 -5.71 13.49
N SER A 155 2.88 -5.95 14.78
CA SER A 155 3.63 -5.38 15.91
C SER A 155 5.08 -5.88 15.98
N ASN A 156 5.34 -7.11 15.55
CA ASN A 156 6.68 -7.68 15.46
C ASN A 156 7.40 -7.32 14.16
N ASN A 157 6.75 -6.52 13.29
CA ASN A 157 7.29 -6.15 11.99
C ASN A 157 7.64 -7.39 11.10
N GLU A 158 6.86 -8.46 11.21
CA GLU A 158 6.99 -9.66 10.37
C GLU A 158 6.28 -9.50 9.02
N ILE A 159 5.21 -8.71 9.00
CA ILE A 159 4.52 -8.25 7.80
C ILE A 159 4.34 -6.74 7.85
N TYR A 160 4.11 -6.11 6.70
CA TYR A 160 3.71 -4.72 6.63
C TYR A 160 2.19 -4.61 6.53
N PHE A 161 1.60 -3.68 7.27
CA PHE A 161 0.21 -3.28 7.12
C PHE A 161 0.18 -1.77 6.84
N ILE A 162 -0.35 -1.39 5.68
CA ILE A 162 -0.37 -0.01 5.20
C ILE A 162 -1.83 0.42 5.06
N ASN A 163 -2.22 1.52 5.70
CA ASN A 163 -3.53 2.13 5.49
C ASN A 163 -3.43 3.23 4.43
N ILE A 164 -4.17 3.09 3.33
CA ILE A 164 -4.33 4.17 2.35
C ILE A 164 -5.71 4.77 2.51
N MET A 165 -5.75 5.98 3.06
CA MET A 165 -6.98 6.74 3.22
C MET A 165 -7.36 7.43 1.91
N LEU A 166 -8.56 7.15 1.44
CA LEU A 166 -9.09 7.66 0.17
C LEU A 166 -9.94 8.92 0.36
N GLN A 167 -10.65 9.01 1.48
CA GLN A 167 -11.54 10.12 1.81
C GLN A 167 -11.50 10.43 3.30
N ASP A 168 -11.64 11.70 3.62
CA ASP A 168 -11.82 12.19 4.98
C ASP A 168 -13.25 11.94 5.52
N SER A 169 -13.56 12.47 6.70
CA SER A 169 -14.87 12.36 7.35
C SER A 169 -16.00 13.08 6.61
N TYR A 170 -15.67 14.05 5.76
CA TYR A 170 -16.62 14.82 4.92
C TYR A 170 -16.80 14.21 3.54
N LYS A 171 -16.07 13.15 3.21
CA LYS A 171 -16.00 12.46 1.90
C LYS A 171 -15.24 13.25 0.85
N ASP A 172 -14.45 14.23 1.25
CA ASP A 172 -13.47 14.87 0.40
C ASP A 172 -12.22 13.99 0.27
N PRO A 173 -11.37 14.19 -0.75
CA PRO A 173 -10.10 13.46 -0.85
C PRO A 173 -9.27 13.62 0.44
N ALA A 174 -8.63 12.53 0.88
CA ALA A 174 -7.82 12.55 2.08
C ALA A 174 -6.70 13.61 1.99
N SER A 175 -6.46 14.29 3.10
CA SER A 175 -5.44 15.34 3.25
C SER A 175 -4.51 15.03 4.42
N SER A 176 -3.40 15.77 4.53
CA SER A 176 -2.49 15.64 5.67
C SER A 176 -3.22 15.83 7.00
N GLU A 177 -4.14 16.79 7.08
CA GLU A 177 -4.92 17.05 8.29
C GLU A 177 -5.80 15.86 8.65
N SER A 178 -6.46 15.22 7.67
CA SER A 178 -7.28 14.04 7.93
C SER A 178 -6.45 12.82 8.36
N LEU A 179 -5.20 12.70 7.88
CA LEU A 179 -4.27 11.67 8.36
C LEU A 179 -3.80 11.93 9.78
N GLU A 180 -3.48 13.19 10.11
CA GLU A 180 -3.10 13.59 11.46
C GLU A 180 -4.25 13.33 12.45
N ASP A 181 -5.48 13.71 12.10
CA ASP A 181 -6.67 13.44 12.91
C ASP A 181 -6.90 11.93 13.13
N TRP A 182 -6.72 11.13 12.08
CA TRP A 182 -6.82 9.67 12.18
C TRP A 182 -5.74 9.10 13.09
N PHE A 183 -4.50 9.52 12.92
CA PHE A 183 -3.38 9.05 13.74
C PHE A 183 -3.52 9.43 15.21
N GLN A 184 -4.11 10.59 15.52
CA GLN A 184 -4.41 10.96 16.90
C GLN A 184 -5.41 10.01 17.57
N MET A 185 -6.34 9.44 16.81
CA MET A 185 -7.35 8.52 17.33
C MET A 185 -6.86 7.06 17.34
N TYR A 186 -6.08 6.68 16.34
CA TYR A 186 -5.67 5.30 16.06
C TYR A 186 -4.16 5.22 15.82
N SER A 187 -3.36 5.67 16.81
CA SER A 187 -1.91 5.69 16.68
C SER A 187 -1.32 4.29 16.75
N ASP A 188 -0.55 3.92 15.72
CA ASP A 188 0.30 2.74 15.70
C ASP A 188 1.57 3.08 14.92
N ASP A 189 2.73 2.94 15.58
CA ASP A 189 4.02 3.28 15.00
C ASP A 189 4.48 2.30 13.91
N ASN A 190 3.77 1.18 13.73
CA ASN A 190 4.07 0.19 12.69
C ASN A 190 3.16 0.33 11.46
N ILE A 191 2.14 1.19 11.51
CA ILE A 191 1.14 1.33 10.45
C ILE A 191 1.22 2.72 9.81
N PRO A 192 1.85 2.86 8.63
CA PRO A 192 1.77 4.10 7.86
C PRO A 192 0.34 4.35 7.39
N ILE A 193 -0.10 5.60 7.52
CA ILE A 193 -1.37 6.08 7.02
C ILE A 193 -1.08 7.06 5.88
N LEU A 194 -1.49 6.72 4.67
CA LEU A 194 -1.12 7.43 3.45
C LEU A 194 -2.36 8.06 2.79
N ALA A 195 -2.24 9.25 2.22
CA ALA A 195 -3.34 9.92 1.52
C ALA A 195 -3.30 9.67 0.01
N ASP A 196 -4.33 9.05 -0.54
CA ASP A 196 -4.55 8.98 -2.00
C ASP A 196 -5.29 10.22 -2.50
N LYS A 197 -4.63 11.39 -2.37
CA LYS A 197 -5.22 12.70 -2.67
C LYS A 197 -5.69 12.83 -4.12
N ASP A 198 -4.92 12.29 -5.05
CA ASP A 198 -5.17 12.42 -6.50
C ASP A 198 -5.97 11.23 -7.06
N GLY A 199 -6.33 10.26 -6.24
CA GLY A 199 -7.12 9.08 -6.61
C GLY A 199 -6.37 8.10 -7.52
N ALA A 200 -5.03 8.13 -7.55
CA ALA A 200 -4.23 7.23 -8.38
C ALA A 200 -4.44 5.77 -7.98
N VAL A 201 -4.37 5.49 -6.69
CA VAL A 201 -4.57 4.15 -6.15
C VAL A 201 -6.04 3.74 -6.21
N TRP A 202 -6.97 4.67 -5.91
CA TRP A 202 -8.39 4.43 -6.07
C TRP A 202 -8.75 3.99 -7.50
N ASN A 203 -8.18 4.65 -8.50
CA ASN A 203 -8.41 4.32 -9.92
C ASN A 203 -7.90 2.92 -10.27
N TRP A 204 -6.83 2.46 -9.65
CA TRP A 204 -6.26 1.14 -9.88
C TRP A 204 -7.04 0.03 -9.16
N VAL A 205 -7.45 0.23 -7.89
CA VAL A 205 -8.16 -0.77 -7.08
C VAL A 205 -9.66 -0.78 -7.37
N ARG A 206 -10.27 0.40 -7.55
CA ARG A 206 -11.72 0.60 -7.72
C ARG A 206 -12.54 -0.12 -6.65
N PRO A 207 -12.38 0.23 -5.36
CA PRO A 207 -13.07 -0.45 -4.29
C PRO A 207 -14.59 -0.35 -4.44
N SER A 208 -15.28 -1.47 -4.26
CA SER A 208 -16.76 -1.52 -4.26
C SER A 208 -17.36 -1.27 -2.88
N GLY A 209 -16.55 -1.25 -1.84
CA GLY A 209 -16.89 -0.94 -0.45
C GLY A 209 -15.65 -0.89 0.43
N TYR A 210 -15.82 -0.46 1.68
CA TYR A 210 -14.73 -0.29 2.64
C TYR A 210 -14.96 -1.09 3.92
N PRO A 211 -13.87 -1.52 4.60
CA PRO A 211 -12.51 -1.52 4.07
C PRO A 211 -12.38 -2.44 2.87
N THR A 212 -11.35 -2.21 2.06
CA THR A 212 -10.87 -3.16 1.06
C THR A 212 -9.42 -3.47 1.39
N VAL A 213 -9.08 -4.74 1.51
CA VAL A 213 -7.69 -5.17 1.81
C VAL A 213 -7.19 -6.06 0.69
N ILE A 214 -6.01 -5.71 0.15
CA ILE A 214 -5.27 -6.55 -0.78
C ILE A 214 -3.99 -7.05 -0.13
N LEU A 215 -3.44 -8.13 -0.67
CA LEU A 215 -2.17 -8.71 -0.21
C LEU A 215 -1.18 -8.72 -1.37
N LEU A 216 0.00 -8.18 -1.12
CA LEU A 216 1.14 -8.22 -2.02
C LEU A 216 2.28 -9.05 -1.41
N ASN A 217 3.14 -9.59 -2.28
CA ASN A 217 4.43 -10.14 -1.85
C ASN A 217 5.52 -9.06 -1.81
N ASP A 218 6.73 -9.44 -1.45
CA ASP A 218 7.90 -8.56 -1.35
C ASP A 218 8.41 -8.01 -2.70
N LYS A 219 7.78 -8.39 -3.81
CA LYS A 219 8.04 -7.87 -5.17
C LYS A 219 6.93 -6.95 -5.66
N MET A 220 6.01 -6.56 -4.78
CA MET A 220 4.80 -5.81 -5.11
C MET A 220 3.81 -6.55 -6.02
N GLU A 221 3.94 -7.87 -6.15
CA GLU A 221 3.00 -8.69 -6.92
C GLU A 221 1.76 -9.00 -6.08
N VAL A 222 0.58 -8.89 -6.70
CA VAL A 222 -0.70 -9.27 -6.09
C VAL A 222 -0.72 -10.76 -5.76
N VAL A 223 -0.92 -11.08 -4.50
CA VAL A 223 -1.15 -12.44 -3.98
C VAL A 223 -2.65 -12.66 -3.78
N GLN A 224 -3.33 -11.68 -3.18
CA GLN A 224 -4.79 -11.68 -3.03
C GLN A 224 -5.36 -10.31 -3.39
N PHE A 225 -6.35 -10.29 -4.27
CA PHE A 225 -7.03 -9.09 -4.70
C PHE A 225 -8.51 -9.14 -4.34
N SER A 226 -8.99 -8.09 -3.71
CA SER A 226 -10.40 -7.89 -3.41
C SER A 226 -10.83 -6.46 -3.78
N THR A 227 -12.11 -6.27 -4.05
CA THR A 227 -12.72 -4.93 -4.18
C THR A 227 -13.50 -4.54 -2.93
N ARG A 228 -13.60 -5.43 -1.93
CA ARG A 228 -14.31 -5.19 -0.68
C ARG A 228 -13.97 -6.21 0.39
N GLY A 229 -13.78 -5.73 1.62
CA GLY A 229 -13.52 -6.56 2.79
C GLY A 229 -12.04 -6.95 2.91
N TRP A 230 -11.77 -7.79 3.89
CA TRP A 230 -10.42 -8.22 4.27
C TRP A 230 -10.21 -9.73 4.16
N HIS A 231 -11.26 -10.49 3.82
CA HIS A 231 -11.31 -11.94 4.05
C HIS A 231 -10.27 -12.72 3.27
N GLU A 232 -10.09 -12.41 1.99
CA GLU A 232 -9.16 -13.11 1.12
C GLU A 232 -7.73 -12.93 1.63
N ALA A 233 -7.32 -11.69 1.88
CA ALA A 233 -6.00 -11.35 2.36
C ALA A 233 -5.73 -11.91 3.77
N PHE A 234 -6.67 -11.71 4.71
CA PHE A 234 -6.51 -12.17 6.09
C PHE A 234 -6.54 -13.70 6.20
N ASN A 235 -7.38 -14.38 5.42
CA ASN A 235 -7.38 -15.84 5.36
C ASN A 235 -6.03 -16.37 4.87
N TYR A 236 -5.47 -15.77 3.82
CA TYR A 236 -4.19 -16.20 3.28
C TYR A 236 -3.09 -16.08 4.35
N VAL A 237 -2.93 -14.91 4.95
CA VAL A 237 -1.90 -14.65 5.95
C VAL A 237 -2.07 -15.54 7.18
N SER A 238 -3.29 -15.70 7.69
CA SER A 238 -3.55 -16.51 8.90
C SER A 238 -3.37 -18.01 8.73
N GLN A 239 -3.29 -18.51 7.49
CA GLN A 239 -3.07 -19.92 7.17
C GLN A 239 -1.60 -20.28 6.92
N LEU A 240 -0.71 -19.30 6.85
CA LEU A 240 0.72 -19.53 6.68
C LEU A 240 1.34 -20.11 7.97
N ASP A 241 2.40 -20.92 7.80
CA ASP A 241 3.15 -21.49 8.91
C ASP A 241 4.28 -20.57 9.35
N TRP A 242 3.95 -19.58 10.18
CA TRP A 242 4.88 -18.55 10.68
C TRP A 242 5.97 -19.09 11.62
N GLN A 243 5.87 -20.34 12.10
CA GLN A 243 6.87 -20.90 13.02
C GLN A 243 8.12 -21.43 12.32
N LYS A 244 8.10 -21.58 10.99
CA LYS A 244 9.23 -22.15 10.22
C LYS A 244 10.26 -21.11 9.76
N GLU A 245 9.90 -19.83 9.74
CA GLU A 245 10.77 -18.77 9.19
C GLU A 245 11.70 -18.12 10.23
N SER A 246 11.57 -18.48 11.50
CA SER A 246 12.39 -17.93 12.61
C SER A 246 13.67 -18.72 12.91
N LYS A 247 14.29 -19.35 11.90
CA LYS A 247 15.57 -20.08 12.10
C LYS A 247 16.65 -19.63 11.17
#